data_329ea12256e807855c0e3d3af01d3cd9
#
_entry.id   329ea12256e807855c0e3d3af01d3cd9
#
_cell.length_a   1.000
_cell.length_b   1.000
_cell.length_c   1.000
_cell.angle_alpha   90.00
_cell.angle_beta   90.00
_cell.angle_gamma   90.00
#
_symmetry.space_group_name_H-M   'P 1'
#
loop_
_entity.id
_entity.type
_entity.pdbx_description
1 polymer ?
#
loop_
_entity_poly.entity_id
_entity_poly.type
_entity_poly.pdbx_seq_one_letter_code
_entity_poly.pdbx_strand_id
1 'polypeptide(L)'
;MNFVKSVVSLINTISPIMNRAFIFMMLIAASAVMPSHAEGLKGVPGSWTEGFNLEEKAGDRWDFNVSPYSVHFSSSPDHKYVWLVGVERERSDGTITGAAYFSNSFGQPTGYFYPWGGVSKNILGIEHLYAKWTAGLLYGYKAPFEDKVPFNNNGFSPAIVPAVGYELAGGNKVQLNLFGAAGLMFQFSAPIK
;
A
#
# COMPACT_ATOMS: atom_id res chain seq x y z
N MET A 1 8.04 7.20 -40.75
CA MET A 1 8.74 6.22 -39.88
C MET A 1 9.55 6.88 -38.72
N ASN A 2 9.74 8.20 -38.71
CA ASN A 2 10.55 8.91 -37.71
C ASN A 2 9.77 9.42 -36.49
N PHE A 3 8.46 9.66 -36.61
CA PHE A 3 7.64 10.17 -35.48
C PHE A 3 7.49 9.17 -34.35
N VAL A 4 7.22 7.88 -34.67
CA VAL A 4 7.05 6.82 -33.68
C VAL A 4 8.36 6.56 -32.90
N LYS A 5 9.52 6.59 -33.58
CA LYS A 5 10.82 6.44 -32.92
C LYS A 5 11.14 7.59 -31.97
N SER A 6 10.75 8.82 -32.31
CA SER A 6 10.91 9.99 -31.43
C SER A 6 10.01 9.91 -30.20
N VAL A 7 8.78 9.45 -30.33
CA VAL A 7 7.85 9.28 -29.20
C VAL A 7 8.34 8.18 -28.24
N VAL A 8 8.81 7.05 -28.77
CA VAL A 8 9.36 5.95 -27.96
C VAL A 8 10.64 6.38 -27.25
N SER A 9 11.50 7.15 -27.91
CA SER A 9 12.71 7.72 -27.28
C SER A 9 12.36 8.69 -26.16
N LEU A 10 11.35 9.54 -26.34
CA LEU A 10 10.89 10.49 -25.33
C LEU A 10 10.30 9.76 -24.11
N ILE A 11 9.51 8.73 -24.32
CA ILE A 11 8.92 7.91 -23.24
C ILE A 11 10.01 7.20 -22.42
N ASN A 12 11.02 6.65 -23.07
CA ASN A 12 12.14 5.98 -22.40
C ASN A 12 13.06 6.94 -21.63
N THR A 13 13.11 8.21 -22.03
CA THR A 13 13.88 9.25 -21.33
C THR A 13 13.12 9.82 -20.12
N ILE A 14 11.79 9.88 -20.21
CA ILE A 14 10.92 10.42 -19.15
C ILE A 14 10.69 9.40 -18.03
N SER A 15 10.70 8.10 -18.34
CA SER A 15 10.42 7.01 -17.37
C SER A 15 11.28 7.07 -16.10
N PRO A 16 12.62 7.19 -16.14
CA PRO A 16 13.43 7.26 -14.91
C PRO A 16 13.27 8.58 -14.16
N ILE A 17 12.98 9.69 -14.87
CA ILE A 17 12.74 11.01 -14.25
C ILE A 17 11.37 11.03 -13.58
N MET A 18 10.37 10.44 -14.23
CA MET A 18 9.01 10.29 -13.68
C MET A 18 9.00 9.41 -12.43
N ASN A 19 9.81 8.35 -12.40
CA ASN A 19 9.96 7.50 -11.21
C ASN A 19 10.61 8.26 -10.04
N ARG A 20 11.59 9.12 -10.29
CA ARG A 20 12.22 9.98 -9.26
C ARG A 20 11.30 11.11 -8.82
N ALA A 21 10.60 11.76 -9.74
CA ALA A 21 9.62 12.80 -9.43
C ALA A 21 8.43 12.25 -8.65
N PHE A 22 7.99 11.02 -8.96
CA PHE A 22 6.89 10.37 -8.27
C PHE A 22 7.27 9.95 -6.84
N ILE A 23 8.49 9.44 -6.62
CA ILE A 23 9.02 9.17 -5.27
C ILE A 23 9.13 10.47 -4.48
N PHE A 24 9.59 11.56 -5.10
CA PHE A 24 9.69 12.89 -4.47
C PHE A 24 8.31 13.48 -4.18
N MET A 25 7.35 13.30 -5.07
CA MET A 25 5.96 13.72 -4.90
C MET A 25 5.23 12.91 -3.82
N MET A 26 5.56 11.61 -3.66
CA MET A 26 5.10 10.79 -2.54
C MET A 26 5.67 11.25 -1.20
N LEU A 27 6.94 11.62 -1.15
CA LEU A 27 7.57 12.20 0.04
C LEU A 27 6.95 13.56 0.39
N ILE A 28 6.62 14.37 -0.61
CA ILE A 28 5.94 15.67 -0.41
C ILE A 28 4.47 15.45 -0.02
N ALA A 29 3.76 14.51 -0.61
CA ALA A 29 2.38 14.17 -0.23
C ALA A 29 2.31 13.60 1.19
N ALA A 30 3.27 12.78 1.59
CA ALA A 30 3.41 12.31 2.96
C ALA A 30 3.71 13.47 3.93
N SER A 31 4.48 14.49 3.51
CA SER A 31 4.78 15.66 4.33
C SER A 31 3.64 16.71 4.35
N ALA A 32 2.84 16.81 3.30
CA ALA A 32 1.71 17.74 3.20
C ALA A 32 0.46 17.29 3.98
N VAL A 33 0.38 16.00 4.32
CA VAL A 33 -0.70 15.45 5.17
C VAL A 33 -0.37 15.59 6.67
N MET A 34 0.79 16.15 7.03
CA MET A 34 1.11 16.39 8.42
C MET A 34 0.35 17.62 8.93
N PRO A 35 -0.54 17.48 9.93
CA PRO A 35 -1.05 18.65 10.62
C PRO A 35 0.14 19.41 11.25
N SER A 36 0.08 20.72 11.21
CA SER A 36 1.12 21.65 11.70
C SER A 36 1.37 21.62 13.22
N HIS A 37 0.78 20.68 13.93
CA HIS A 37 1.07 20.33 15.32
C HIS A 37 1.77 18.97 15.30
N ALA A 38 3.04 18.97 15.59
CA ALA A 38 3.93 17.81 15.62
C ALA A 38 3.55 16.79 16.71
N GLU A 39 2.42 16.14 16.55
CA GLU A 39 2.30 14.78 17.01
C GLU A 39 3.05 13.94 15.97
N GLY A 40 4.10 13.24 16.40
CA GLY A 40 4.93 12.41 15.52
C GLY A 40 4.08 11.49 14.64
N LEU A 41 4.61 11.08 13.51
CA LEU A 41 3.94 10.16 12.56
C LEU A 41 3.25 9.04 13.35
N LYS A 42 1.92 9.08 13.43
CA LYS A 42 1.16 8.00 14.04
C LYS A 42 1.49 6.71 13.29
N GLY A 43 1.83 5.68 14.03
CA GLY A 43 2.17 4.37 13.45
C GLY A 43 3.66 4.10 13.25
N VAL A 44 4.56 5.00 13.65
CA VAL A 44 5.96 4.64 13.86
C VAL A 44 6.02 4.00 15.25
N PRO A 45 6.26 2.68 15.36
CA PRO A 45 6.35 2.02 16.66
C PRO A 45 7.48 2.65 17.47
N GLY A 46 7.30 2.83 18.75
CA GLY A 46 8.35 3.26 19.69
C GLY A 46 9.50 2.26 19.75
N SER A 47 9.24 1.02 19.34
CA SER A 47 10.21 -0.06 19.13
C SER A 47 9.91 -0.81 17.85
N TRP A 48 10.94 -1.16 17.09
CA TRP A 48 10.82 -2.00 15.89
C TRP A 48 10.19 -3.38 16.16
N THR A 49 10.23 -3.84 17.41
CA THR A 49 9.66 -5.12 17.82
C THR A 49 8.17 -5.07 18.11
N GLU A 50 7.57 -3.90 18.33
CA GLU A 50 6.13 -3.77 18.62
C GLU A 50 5.25 -4.30 17.51
N GLY A 51 5.67 -4.15 16.25
CA GLY A 51 4.94 -4.69 15.11
C GLY A 51 4.80 -6.22 15.11
N PHE A 52 5.67 -6.92 15.81
CA PHE A 52 5.64 -8.38 15.96
C PHE A 52 4.93 -8.83 17.25
N ASN A 53 4.52 -7.90 18.12
CA ASN A 53 3.77 -8.24 19.31
C ASN A 53 2.32 -8.57 18.94
N LEU A 54 1.95 -9.83 19.11
CA LEU A 54 0.60 -10.33 18.86
C LEU A 54 -0.30 -10.28 20.11
N GLU A 55 0.22 -9.83 21.24
CA GLU A 55 -0.60 -9.65 22.45
C GLU A 55 -1.70 -8.62 22.20
N GLU A 56 -2.93 -9.05 22.39
CA GLU A 56 -4.12 -8.25 22.15
C GLU A 56 -4.39 -7.34 23.34
N LYS A 57 -4.67 -6.07 23.07
CA LYS A 57 -5.00 -5.07 24.08
C LYS A 57 -6.44 -4.57 23.92
N ALA A 58 -7.01 -4.07 25.01
CA ALA A 58 -8.32 -3.46 24.96
C ALA A 58 -8.35 -2.29 23.97
N GLY A 59 -9.34 -2.28 23.09
CA GLY A 59 -9.49 -1.29 22.03
C GLY A 59 -8.78 -1.63 20.70
N ASP A 60 -8.11 -2.77 20.64
CA ASP A 60 -7.60 -3.29 19.36
C ASP A 60 -8.75 -3.81 18.51
N ARG A 61 -8.61 -3.62 17.21
CA ARG A 61 -9.59 -4.03 16.22
C ARG A 61 -8.93 -4.91 15.18
N TRP A 62 -9.59 -5.98 14.81
CA TRP A 62 -9.21 -6.83 13.69
C TRP A 62 -10.16 -6.65 12.53
N ASP A 63 -9.62 -6.46 11.35
CA ASP A 63 -10.37 -6.36 10.11
C ASP A 63 -9.97 -7.50 9.16
N PHE A 64 -10.97 -8.05 8.49
CA PHE A 64 -10.77 -8.89 7.31
C PHE A 64 -10.83 -8.02 6.07
N ASN A 65 -9.84 -8.17 5.20
CA ASN A 65 -9.66 -7.35 4.01
C ASN A 65 -9.88 -8.19 2.76
N VAL A 66 -10.60 -7.63 1.80
CA VAL A 66 -10.76 -8.18 0.45
C VAL A 66 -10.56 -7.10 -0.59
N SER A 67 -9.92 -7.45 -1.69
CA SER A 67 -9.86 -6.60 -2.87
C SER A 67 -10.24 -7.44 -4.09
N PRO A 68 -11.34 -7.10 -4.74
CA PRO A 68 -11.76 -7.79 -5.97
C PRO A 68 -11.16 -7.17 -7.22
N TYR A 69 -10.50 -6.00 -7.12
CA TYR A 69 -10.13 -5.25 -8.30
C TYR A 69 -8.95 -4.30 -8.10
N SER A 70 -8.10 -4.24 -9.13
CA SER A 70 -7.01 -3.24 -9.24
C SER A 70 -7.01 -2.59 -10.62
N VAL A 71 -6.53 -1.35 -10.66
CA VAL A 71 -6.30 -0.58 -11.90
C VAL A 71 -4.82 -0.37 -12.07
N HIS A 72 -4.27 -0.76 -13.21
CA HIS A 72 -2.89 -0.48 -13.58
C HIS A 72 -2.82 0.84 -14.35
N PHE A 73 -1.81 1.65 -14.07
CA PHE A 73 -1.58 2.92 -14.77
C PHE A 73 -0.97 2.72 -16.17
N SER A 74 -0.37 1.55 -16.41
CA SER A 74 0.15 1.15 -17.71
C SER A 74 -0.53 -0.14 -18.18
N SER A 75 -0.78 -0.24 -19.47
CA SER A 75 -1.30 -1.48 -20.08
C SER A 75 -0.15 -2.43 -20.41
N SER A 76 -0.30 -3.71 -20.08
CA SER A 76 0.61 -4.77 -20.51
C SER A 76 -0.19 -6.02 -20.84
N PRO A 77 0.16 -6.76 -21.91
CA PRO A 77 -0.47 -8.05 -22.23
C PRO A 77 -0.21 -9.12 -21.15
N ASP A 78 0.82 -8.93 -20.32
CA ASP A 78 1.17 -9.86 -19.23
C ASP A 78 0.32 -9.65 -18.00
N HIS A 79 -0.43 -8.53 -17.91
CA HIS A 79 -1.27 -8.25 -16.75
C HIS A 79 -2.42 -9.25 -16.64
N LYS A 80 -2.53 -9.83 -15.45
CA LYS A 80 -3.59 -10.76 -15.04
C LYS A 80 -4.50 -10.09 -14.02
N TYR A 81 -5.62 -10.75 -13.76
CA TYR A 81 -6.55 -10.33 -12.73
C TYR A 81 -5.91 -10.40 -11.33
N VAL A 82 -6.01 -9.31 -10.59
CA VAL A 82 -5.48 -9.18 -9.23
C VAL A 82 -6.63 -9.21 -8.24
N TRP A 83 -6.52 -10.09 -7.26
CA TRP A 83 -7.41 -10.16 -6.09
C TRP A 83 -6.57 -10.28 -4.82
N LEU A 84 -7.13 -9.87 -3.69
CA LEU A 84 -6.44 -9.92 -2.40
C LEU A 84 -7.42 -10.34 -1.30
N VAL A 85 -6.90 -11.13 -0.36
CA VAL A 85 -7.49 -11.35 0.96
C VAL A 85 -6.43 -11.09 2.03
N GLY A 86 -6.85 -10.61 3.19
CA GLY A 86 -5.91 -10.32 4.27
C GLY A 86 -6.57 -10.12 5.61
N VAL A 87 -5.75 -10.01 6.63
CA VAL A 87 -6.14 -9.64 7.99
C VAL A 87 -5.26 -8.51 8.48
N GLU A 88 -5.85 -7.60 9.22
CA GLU A 88 -5.18 -6.42 9.72
C GLU A 88 -5.63 -6.14 11.15
N ARG A 89 -4.68 -5.83 12.02
CA ARG A 89 -4.93 -5.34 13.36
C ARG A 89 -4.61 -3.85 13.41
N GLU A 90 -5.61 -3.06 13.76
CA GLU A 90 -5.48 -1.66 14.13
C GLU A 90 -5.47 -1.57 15.65
N ARG A 91 -4.40 -1.05 16.23
CA ARG A 91 -4.29 -0.84 17.66
C ARG A 91 -4.94 0.48 18.06
N SER A 92 -5.25 0.60 19.34
CA SER A 92 -5.89 1.81 19.91
C SER A 92 -5.05 3.09 19.73
N ASP A 93 -3.74 2.97 19.56
CA ASP A 93 -2.82 4.08 19.27
C ASP A 93 -2.74 4.43 17.76
N GLY A 94 -3.47 3.72 16.91
CA GLY A 94 -3.47 3.89 15.46
C GLY A 94 -2.34 3.17 14.74
N THR A 95 -1.54 2.34 15.42
CA THR A 95 -0.57 1.48 14.75
C THR A 95 -1.23 0.29 14.09
N ILE A 96 -0.66 -0.16 12.98
CA ILE A 96 -1.20 -1.22 12.14
C ILE A 96 -0.18 -2.33 11.95
N THR A 97 -0.66 -3.56 12.05
CA THR A 97 0.08 -4.78 11.66
C THR A 97 -0.84 -5.68 10.90
N GLY A 98 -0.36 -6.36 9.87
CA GLY A 98 -1.21 -7.29 9.13
C GLY A 98 -0.47 -8.14 8.12
N ALA A 99 -1.25 -8.97 7.44
CA ALA A 99 -0.79 -9.82 6.37
C ALA A 99 -1.85 -9.91 5.28
N ALA A 100 -1.40 -10.01 4.04
CA ALA A 100 -2.25 -10.19 2.89
C ALA A 100 -1.68 -11.28 1.96
N TYR A 101 -2.58 -12.00 1.30
CA TYR A 101 -2.27 -12.94 0.25
C TYR A 101 -3.04 -12.55 -1.00
N PHE A 102 -2.36 -12.52 -2.14
CA PHE A 102 -2.96 -12.05 -3.37
C PHE A 102 -2.33 -12.69 -4.62
N SER A 103 -3.06 -12.64 -5.73
CA SER A 103 -2.47 -12.84 -7.05
C SER A 103 -1.88 -11.51 -7.51
N ASN A 104 -0.58 -11.48 -7.79
CA ASN A 104 0.02 -10.25 -8.32
C ASN A 104 -0.38 -9.99 -9.78
N SER A 105 0.05 -8.87 -10.34
CA SER A 105 -0.29 -8.44 -11.70
C SER A 105 0.16 -9.41 -12.80
N PHE A 106 0.98 -10.39 -12.49
CA PHE A 106 1.49 -11.41 -13.42
C PHE A 106 0.94 -12.80 -13.12
N GLY A 107 -0.07 -12.89 -12.22
CA GLY A 107 -0.73 -14.14 -11.86
C GLY A 107 0.05 -15.01 -10.87
N GLN A 108 1.14 -14.50 -10.29
CA GLN A 108 1.91 -15.26 -9.31
C GLN A 108 1.32 -15.09 -7.91
N PRO A 109 1.28 -16.17 -7.09
CA PRO A 109 0.88 -16.08 -5.70
C PRO A 109 1.88 -15.24 -4.92
N THR A 110 1.37 -14.27 -4.17
CA THR A 110 2.18 -13.29 -3.47
C THR A 110 1.65 -13.08 -2.06
N GLY A 111 2.55 -13.04 -1.09
CA GLY A 111 2.30 -12.67 0.29
C GLY A 111 2.88 -11.30 0.61
N TYR A 112 2.21 -10.55 1.46
CA TYR A 112 2.70 -9.30 2.04
C TYR A 112 2.47 -9.32 3.54
N PHE A 113 3.56 -9.32 4.30
CA PHE A 113 3.53 -9.17 5.76
C PHE A 113 4.05 -7.79 6.12
N TYR A 114 3.25 -7.03 6.85
CA TYR A 114 3.56 -5.66 7.25
C TYR A 114 3.43 -5.50 8.77
N PRO A 115 4.55 -5.64 9.49
CA PRO A 115 4.57 -5.44 10.94
C PRO A 115 4.46 -3.97 11.33
N TRP A 116 4.65 -3.05 10.38
CA TRP A 116 4.63 -1.62 10.61
C TRP A 116 3.58 -0.93 9.75
N GLY A 117 2.86 -0.03 10.36
CA GLY A 117 1.89 0.81 9.69
C GLY A 117 1.20 1.76 10.66
N GLY A 118 0.47 2.71 10.09
CA GLY A 118 -0.28 3.67 10.87
C GLY A 118 -1.48 4.20 10.13
N VAL A 119 -2.49 4.60 10.90
CA VAL A 119 -3.70 5.26 10.41
C VAL A 119 -3.88 6.61 11.07
N SER A 120 -4.19 7.62 10.27
CA SER A 120 -4.59 8.96 10.72
C SER A 120 -6.03 9.19 10.29
N LYS A 121 -6.93 9.35 11.26
CA LYS A 121 -8.38 9.52 11.03
C LYS A 121 -8.76 10.99 10.92
N ASN A 122 -9.93 11.24 10.30
CA ASN A 122 -10.51 12.58 10.13
C ASN A 122 -9.56 13.57 9.43
N ILE A 123 -8.82 13.07 8.45
CA ILE A 123 -7.89 13.92 7.68
C ILE A 123 -8.65 15.00 6.92
N LEU A 124 -7.99 16.13 6.68
CA LEU A 124 -8.55 17.31 6.00
C LEU A 124 -9.83 17.86 6.66
N GLY A 125 -10.09 17.52 7.93
CA GLY A 125 -11.31 17.90 8.63
C GLY A 125 -12.58 17.16 8.17
N ILE A 126 -12.43 16.12 7.36
CA ILE A 126 -13.53 15.28 6.89
C ILE A 126 -13.68 14.10 7.83
N GLU A 127 -14.83 14.01 8.48
CA GLU A 127 -15.17 12.91 9.38
C GLU A 127 -15.16 11.56 8.64
N HIS A 128 -14.64 10.51 9.30
CA HIS A 128 -14.48 9.17 8.75
C HIS A 128 -13.46 9.00 7.60
N LEU A 129 -12.95 10.10 7.02
CA LEU A 129 -11.87 10.01 6.04
C LEU A 129 -10.55 9.69 6.77
N TYR A 130 -9.79 8.74 6.24
CA TYR A 130 -8.50 8.40 6.84
C TYR A 130 -7.41 8.23 5.79
N ALA A 131 -6.17 8.50 6.22
CA ALA A 131 -4.96 8.08 5.51
C ALA A 131 -4.30 6.95 6.28
N LYS A 132 -3.76 6.00 5.54
CA LYS A 132 -3.06 4.83 6.08
C LYS A 132 -1.76 4.61 5.32
N TRP A 133 -0.77 4.06 6.00
CA TRP A 133 0.40 3.49 5.37
C TRP A 133 0.74 2.16 6.03
N THR A 134 1.36 1.26 5.27
CA THR A 134 1.90 0.00 5.79
C THR A 134 3.30 -0.20 5.23
N ALA A 135 4.18 -0.84 5.99
CA ALA A 135 5.53 -1.17 5.58
C ALA A 135 5.89 -2.59 6.01
N GLY A 136 6.52 -3.33 5.12
CA GLY A 136 6.85 -4.71 5.39
C GLY A 136 7.56 -5.41 4.25
N LEU A 137 7.45 -6.73 4.24
CA LEU A 137 8.09 -7.60 3.30
C LEU A 137 7.06 -8.28 2.39
N LEU A 138 7.27 -8.13 1.11
CA LEU A 138 6.52 -8.78 0.05
C LEU A 138 7.31 -9.99 -0.45
N TYR A 139 6.63 -11.09 -0.75
CA TYR A 139 7.21 -12.27 -1.36
C TYR A 139 6.31 -12.83 -2.45
N GLY A 140 6.82 -12.96 -3.69
CA GLY A 140 6.01 -13.55 -4.74
C GLY A 140 6.40 -13.17 -6.17
N TYR A 141 7.13 -12.07 -6.37
CA TYR A 141 7.59 -11.67 -7.70
C TYR A 141 8.85 -12.45 -8.08
N LYS A 142 8.65 -13.56 -8.80
CA LYS A 142 9.71 -14.48 -9.23
C LYS A 142 9.89 -14.42 -10.74
N ALA A 143 10.93 -15.09 -11.23
CA ALA A 143 11.21 -15.19 -12.65
C ALA A 143 9.95 -15.49 -13.48
N PRO A 144 9.74 -14.79 -14.59
CA PRO A 144 10.60 -13.77 -15.19
C PRO A 144 10.26 -12.32 -14.76
N PHE A 145 9.57 -12.10 -13.64
CA PHE A 145 8.99 -10.81 -13.21
C PHE A 145 9.67 -10.22 -11.96
N GLU A 146 10.91 -10.61 -11.67
CA GLU A 146 11.65 -10.09 -10.50
C GLU A 146 11.92 -8.58 -10.59
N ASP A 147 12.08 -8.06 -11.81
CA ASP A 147 12.34 -6.65 -12.09
C ASP A 147 11.12 -5.73 -11.91
N LYS A 148 9.93 -6.31 -11.65
CA LYS A 148 8.67 -5.55 -11.54
C LYS A 148 8.46 -4.90 -10.17
N VAL A 149 9.25 -5.28 -9.17
CA VAL A 149 9.25 -4.66 -7.84
C VAL A 149 10.66 -4.25 -7.45
N PRO A 150 10.83 -3.09 -6.80
CA PRO A 150 12.16 -2.60 -6.43
C PRO A 150 12.79 -3.49 -5.35
N PHE A 151 14.13 -3.57 -5.40
CA PHE A 151 14.95 -4.30 -4.41
C PHE A 151 14.57 -5.79 -4.27
N ASN A 152 14.04 -6.39 -5.32
CA ASN A 152 13.73 -7.82 -5.31
C ASN A 152 15.00 -8.66 -5.20
N ASN A 153 14.98 -9.58 -4.26
CA ASN A 153 15.99 -10.61 -4.11
C ASN A 153 15.32 -11.96 -3.89
N ASN A 154 15.41 -12.85 -4.87
CA ASN A 154 14.79 -14.19 -4.84
C ASN A 154 13.28 -14.17 -4.50
N GLY A 155 12.55 -13.18 -5.01
CA GLY A 155 11.12 -12.99 -4.77
C GLY A 155 10.78 -12.16 -3.54
N PHE A 156 11.73 -11.82 -2.69
CA PHE A 156 11.53 -10.92 -1.55
C PHE A 156 11.79 -9.47 -1.93
N SER A 157 10.90 -8.58 -1.52
CA SER A 157 11.02 -7.14 -1.76
C SER A 157 10.45 -6.36 -0.58
N PRO A 158 11.16 -5.32 -0.07
CA PRO A 158 10.55 -4.39 0.87
C PRO A 158 9.44 -3.61 0.16
N ALA A 159 8.34 -3.36 0.86
CA ALA A 159 7.23 -2.61 0.30
C ALA A 159 6.67 -1.63 1.32
N ILE A 160 6.29 -0.45 0.82
CA ILE A 160 5.53 0.57 1.55
C ILE A 160 4.28 0.84 0.72
N VAL A 161 3.11 0.71 1.33
CA VAL A 161 1.81 0.90 0.67
C VAL A 161 1.03 1.98 1.38
N PRO A 162 0.95 3.19 0.81
CA PRO A 162 0.02 4.22 1.28
C PRO A 162 -1.39 3.95 0.77
N ALA A 163 -2.37 4.40 1.55
CA ALA A 163 -3.79 4.29 1.21
C ALA A 163 -4.58 5.48 1.75
N VAL A 164 -5.70 5.75 1.09
CA VAL A 164 -6.74 6.66 1.57
C VAL A 164 -8.05 5.89 1.59
N GLY A 165 -8.83 6.04 2.64
CA GLY A 165 -10.08 5.32 2.78
C GLY A 165 -11.12 6.07 3.58
N TYR A 166 -12.32 5.49 3.62
CA TYR A 166 -13.46 6.02 4.33
C TYR A 166 -14.10 4.94 5.19
N GLU A 167 -14.38 5.25 6.44
CA GLU A 167 -15.04 4.36 7.37
C GLU A 167 -16.56 4.52 7.23
N LEU A 168 -17.24 3.42 6.91
CA LEU A 168 -18.67 3.33 6.74
C LEU A 168 -19.35 2.98 8.06
N ALA A 169 -20.69 3.03 8.06
CA ALA A 169 -21.47 2.58 9.20
C ALA A 169 -21.14 1.11 9.56
N GLY A 170 -21.19 0.79 10.86
CA GLY A 170 -20.85 -0.54 11.37
C GLY A 170 -19.36 -0.85 11.36
N GLY A 171 -18.52 0.16 11.11
CA GLY A 171 -17.07 0.02 11.12
C GLY A 171 -16.47 -0.62 9.85
N ASN A 172 -17.28 -0.91 8.84
CA ASN A 172 -16.75 -1.33 7.54
C ASN A 172 -15.91 -0.20 6.91
N LYS A 173 -14.94 -0.55 6.08
CA LYS A 173 -14.07 0.43 5.43
C LYS A 173 -13.98 0.18 3.93
N VAL A 174 -13.88 1.24 3.17
CA VAL A 174 -13.48 1.21 1.76
C VAL A 174 -12.19 2.01 1.61
N GLN A 175 -11.24 1.52 0.84
CA GLN A 175 -9.97 2.23 0.65
C GLN A 175 -9.37 1.99 -0.72
N LEU A 176 -8.51 2.92 -1.10
CA LEU A 176 -7.65 2.86 -2.27
C LEU A 176 -6.21 2.72 -1.78
N ASN A 177 -5.60 1.61 -2.11
CA ASN A 177 -4.16 1.38 -1.90
C ASN A 177 -3.41 1.82 -3.15
N LEU A 178 -2.29 2.52 -2.97
CA LEU A 178 -1.45 2.99 -4.05
C LEU A 178 -0.17 2.14 -4.10
N PHE A 179 0.05 1.48 -5.23
CA PHE A 179 1.24 0.67 -5.49
C PHE A 179 2.26 1.45 -6.34
N GLY A 180 2.76 2.54 -5.80
CA GLY A 180 3.73 3.39 -6.49
C GLY A 180 3.23 3.83 -7.87
N ALA A 181 4.05 3.68 -8.89
CA ALA A 181 3.70 3.97 -10.27
C ALA A 181 2.95 2.82 -10.98
N ALA A 182 2.69 1.71 -10.29
CA ALA A 182 2.07 0.53 -10.92
C ALA A 182 0.55 0.64 -11.01
N GLY A 183 -0.13 1.14 -9.96
CA GLY A 183 -1.58 1.21 -10.00
C GLY A 183 -2.25 1.46 -8.64
N LEU A 184 -3.56 1.34 -8.66
CA LEU A 184 -4.44 1.46 -7.51
C LEU A 184 -5.17 0.13 -7.27
N MET A 185 -5.44 -0.18 -6.02
CA MET A 185 -6.25 -1.34 -5.63
C MET A 185 -7.40 -0.89 -4.72
N PHE A 186 -8.61 -1.25 -5.09
CA PHE A 186 -9.80 -1.07 -4.26
C PHE A 186 -9.86 -2.17 -3.22
N GLN A 187 -10.04 -1.79 -1.97
CA GLN A 187 -10.12 -2.73 -0.86
C GLN A 187 -11.34 -2.43 -0.01
N PHE A 188 -12.02 -3.49 0.40
CA PHE A 188 -13.04 -3.49 1.43
C PHE A 188 -12.50 -4.15 2.68
N SER A 189 -12.87 -3.61 3.84
CA SER A 189 -12.51 -4.19 5.12
C SER A 189 -13.75 -4.29 5.99
N ALA A 190 -13.88 -5.42 6.68
CA ALA A 190 -14.97 -5.65 7.63
C ALA A 190 -14.38 -6.03 8.98
N PRO A 191 -14.91 -5.50 10.10
CA PRO A 191 -14.46 -5.90 11.42
C PRO A 191 -14.82 -7.36 11.69
N ILE A 192 -13.85 -8.13 12.19
CA ILE A 192 -14.05 -9.51 12.65
C ILE A 192 -13.98 -9.60 14.16
N LYS A 193 -13.51 -8.52 14.80
CA LYS A 193 -13.48 -8.37 16.25
C LYS A 193 -13.29 -6.91 16.65
#